data_dd0f6894f295d41b4240d89a924545a8
#
_entry.id   dd0f6894f295d41b4240d89a924545a8
#
_cell.length_a   1.000
_cell.length_b   1.000
_cell.length_c   1.000
_cell.angle_alpha   90.00
_cell.angle_beta   90.00
_cell.angle_gamma   90.00
#
_symmetry.space_group_name_H-M   'P 1'
#
loop_
_entity.id
_entity.type
_entity.pdbx_description
1 polymer ?
#
loop_
_entity_poly.entity_id
_entity_poly.type
_entity_poly.pdbx_seq_one_letter_code
_entity_poly.pdbx_strand_id
1 'polypeptide(L)'
;MCYPCPQTVLLPLSPDRTAVARRDETMANPDSHVTIHMAASLDGFIARKDGRVDWLETSDEFVGGDTIDPGFAEAFLKTIDCYVMGSRTYETALRFEAQGLGWSYGDKPTFVLTSRELPRIRDTVEFHSGDLAQFVNGRLRPAFRTIWFVGGGVVSAECLRLGLADEVCYSILPILIGDGIPFFEKLDRDIALHLAEVKAYKSGMVELRYEVRG
;
A
#
# COMPACT_ATOMS: atom_id res chain seq x y z
N MET A 1 4.89 19.99 -17.64
CA MET A 1 3.95 20.05 -16.50
C MET A 1 4.22 18.79 -15.70
N CYS A 2 4.84 18.94 -14.53
CA CYS A 2 5.16 17.79 -13.67
C CYS A 2 3.88 17.25 -13.04
N TYR A 3 3.59 15.98 -13.28
CA TYR A 3 2.55 15.24 -12.57
C TYR A 3 3.02 14.93 -11.15
N PRO A 4 2.14 15.00 -10.14
CA PRO A 4 2.52 14.74 -8.75
C PRO A 4 2.76 13.26 -8.52
N CYS A 5 3.84 12.97 -7.86
CA CYS A 5 4.30 11.76 -7.20
C CYS A 5 3.88 10.40 -7.79
N PRO A 6 4.77 9.67 -8.43
CA PRO A 6 4.48 8.40 -9.09
C PRO A 6 4.30 7.19 -8.14
N GLN A 7 4.35 7.35 -6.84
CA GLN A 7 4.07 6.23 -5.91
C GLN A 7 2.60 5.85 -5.79
N THR A 8 1.70 6.58 -6.47
CA THR A 8 0.26 6.41 -6.31
C THR A 8 -0.40 6.12 -7.65
N VAL A 9 0.01 5.05 -8.32
CA VAL A 9 -0.84 4.46 -9.36
C VAL A 9 -1.78 3.49 -8.66
N LEU A 10 -3.00 3.95 -8.41
CA LEU A 10 -3.99 3.31 -7.57
C LEU A 10 -5.28 3.06 -8.32
N LEU A 11 -5.89 1.93 -8.06
CA LEU A 11 -7.05 1.44 -8.79
C LEU A 11 -8.16 0.95 -7.84
N PRO A 12 -9.46 1.04 -8.25
CA PRO A 12 -10.58 0.92 -7.34
C PRO A 12 -10.81 -0.48 -6.79
N LEU A 13 -11.22 -0.49 -5.56
CA LEU A 13 -11.88 -1.62 -4.93
C LEU A 13 -13.33 -1.68 -5.41
N SER A 14 -13.75 -2.78 -6.02
CA SER A 14 -15.15 -3.01 -6.38
C SER A 14 -15.99 -3.28 -5.12
N PRO A 15 -17.22 -2.76 -5.02
CA PRO A 15 -18.04 -2.88 -3.82
C PRO A 15 -18.94 -4.13 -3.82
N ASP A 16 -18.41 -5.32 -4.04
CA ASP A 16 -19.24 -6.52 -3.83
C ASP A 16 -18.70 -7.37 -2.69
N ARG A 17 -19.45 -7.38 -1.58
CA ARG A 17 -19.14 -8.07 -0.34
C ARG A 17 -20.27 -9.01 0.03
N THR A 18 -20.08 -10.30 -0.23
CA THR A 18 -20.86 -11.32 0.48
C THR A 18 -19.94 -12.39 1.06
N ALA A 19 -19.89 -12.34 2.38
CA ALA A 19 -19.72 -13.42 3.35
C ALA A 19 -18.44 -14.26 3.36
N VAL A 20 -17.61 -14.05 4.39
CA VAL A 20 -16.85 -15.12 5.07
C VAL A 20 -16.90 -14.92 6.60
N ALA A 21 -17.09 -16.03 7.30
CA ALA A 21 -17.50 -16.14 8.67
C ALA A 21 -16.38 -16.03 9.72
N ARG A 22 -16.72 -15.37 10.80
CA ARG A 22 -16.36 -15.51 12.23
C ARG A 22 -14.90 -15.69 12.62
N ARG A 23 -14.37 -14.64 13.22
CA ARG A 23 -13.27 -14.64 14.19
C ARG A 23 -13.69 -13.90 15.45
N ASP A 24 -13.09 -14.28 16.58
CA ASP A 24 -13.37 -13.89 17.95
C ASP A 24 -13.69 -12.40 18.18
N GLU A 25 -14.71 -12.19 19.00
CA GLU A 25 -15.30 -10.90 19.34
C GLU A 25 -14.43 -10.14 20.34
N THR A 26 -13.62 -9.21 19.84
CA THR A 26 -13.20 -8.05 20.62
C THR A 26 -13.26 -6.81 19.74
N MET A 27 -14.42 -6.14 19.74
CA MET A 27 -14.62 -4.73 19.32
C MET A 27 -14.06 -4.31 17.93
N ALA A 28 -13.72 -5.25 17.06
CA ALA A 28 -13.34 -4.92 15.69
C ALA A 28 -14.57 -4.51 14.89
N ASN A 29 -14.50 -3.39 14.17
CA ASN A 29 -15.50 -3.03 13.18
C ASN A 29 -15.53 -4.17 12.12
N PRO A 30 -16.64 -4.91 11.98
CA PRO A 30 -16.70 -6.06 11.04
C PRO A 30 -16.48 -5.66 9.58
N ASP A 31 -16.62 -4.39 9.26
CA ASP A 31 -16.40 -3.81 7.94
C ASP A 31 -14.96 -3.29 7.75
N SER A 32 -14.08 -3.43 8.74
CA SER A 32 -12.71 -2.97 8.60
C SER A 32 -11.89 -3.87 7.68
N HIS A 33 -11.17 -3.28 6.76
CA HIS A 33 -10.39 -3.95 5.72
C HIS A 33 -8.97 -3.40 5.64
N VAL A 34 -8.00 -4.29 5.72
CA VAL A 34 -6.57 -3.96 5.65
C VAL A 34 -6.02 -4.40 4.30
N THR A 35 -5.61 -3.45 3.48
CA THR A 35 -5.01 -3.69 2.17
C THR A 35 -3.53 -3.35 2.19
N ILE A 36 -2.67 -4.26 1.75
CA ILE A 36 -1.29 -3.98 1.38
C ILE A 36 -1.29 -3.64 -0.10
N HIS A 37 -0.86 -2.41 -0.46
CA HIS A 37 -0.81 -2.01 -1.86
C HIS A 37 0.44 -1.19 -2.16
N MET A 38 1.21 -1.63 -3.12
CA MET A 38 2.40 -0.94 -3.64
C MET A 38 2.57 -1.25 -5.13
N ALA A 39 3.23 -0.31 -5.83
CA ALA A 39 3.76 -0.58 -7.15
C ALA A 39 5.13 -1.27 -7.04
N ALA A 40 5.42 -2.17 -7.97
CA ALA A 40 6.70 -2.86 -8.05
C ALA A 40 7.16 -3.08 -9.49
N SER A 41 8.46 -3.27 -9.66
CA SER A 41 9.03 -3.80 -10.90
C SER A 41 8.60 -5.25 -11.12
N LEU A 42 8.69 -5.74 -12.35
CA LEU A 42 8.35 -7.13 -12.68
C LEU A 42 9.21 -8.14 -11.90
N ASP A 43 10.44 -7.77 -11.53
CA ASP A 43 11.33 -8.58 -10.68
C ASP A 43 11.12 -8.36 -9.16
N GLY A 44 10.01 -7.69 -8.77
CA GLY A 44 9.50 -7.69 -7.40
C GLY A 44 10.06 -6.64 -6.45
N PHE A 45 10.65 -5.55 -6.96
CA PHE A 45 11.19 -4.48 -6.12
C PHE A 45 10.30 -3.24 -6.12
N ILE A 46 10.11 -2.64 -4.95
CA ILE A 46 9.31 -1.41 -4.75
C ILE A 46 10.13 -0.13 -4.88
N ALA A 47 11.45 -0.22 -4.75
CA ALA A 47 12.37 0.90 -4.89
C ALA A 47 13.77 0.38 -5.19
N ARG A 48 14.65 1.26 -5.68
CA ARG A 48 16.10 0.97 -5.72
C ARG A 48 16.66 0.87 -4.30
N LYS A 49 17.87 0.33 -4.14
CA LYS A 49 18.55 0.20 -2.82
C LYS A 49 18.66 1.52 -2.04
N ASP A 50 18.79 2.63 -2.74
CA ASP A 50 18.85 3.97 -2.16
C ASP A 50 17.46 4.60 -1.90
N GLY A 51 16.39 3.85 -2.15
CA GLY A 51 15.01 4.26 -1.97
C GLY A 51 14.45 5.12 -3.10
N ARG A 52 15.15 5.28 -4.23
CA ARG A 52 14.61 5.98 -5.41
C ARG A 52 13.58 5.12 -6.13
N VAL A 53 12.60 5.81 -6.74
CA VAL A 53 11.49 5.23 -7.51
C VAL A 53 11.37 5.87 -8.89
N ASP A 54 12.50 6.27 -9.46
CA ASP A 54 12.65 6.94 -10.76
C ASP A 54 12.20 6.08 -11.96
N TRP A 55 11.89 4.82 -11.73
CA TRP A 55 11.45 3.84 -12.71
C TRP A 55 9.91 3.68 -12.79
N LEU A 56 9.15 4.40 -11.96
CA LEU A 56 7.68 4.28 -11.92
C LEU A 56 6.98 4.86 -13.17
N GLU A 57 7.63 5.74 -13.90
CA GLU A 57 7.14 6.19 -15.20
C GLU A 57 7.50 5.17 -16.26
N THR A 58 6.52 4.72 -17.03
CA THR A 58 6.69 3.80 -18.15
C THR A 58 6.27 4.48 -19.45
N SER A 59 7.00 4.18 -20.52
CA SER A 59 6.68 4.62 -21.90
C SER A 59 6.05 3.51 -22.73
N ASP A 60 5.70 2.39 -22.11
CA ASP A 60 5.05 1.28 -22.81
C ASP A 60 3.60 1.63 -23.20
N GLU A 61 3.12 1.04 -24.28
CA GLU A 61 1.74 1.20 -24.76
C GLU A 61 1.13 -0.17 -25.11
N PHE A 62 0.32 -0.67 -24.20
CA PHE A 62 -0.46 -1.90 -24.39
C PHE A 62 -1.85 -1.59 -24.98
N VAL A 63 -2.07 -1.91 -26.25
CA VAL A 63 -3.29 -1.58 -27.01
C VAL A 63 -4.56 -2.19 -26.40
N GLY A 64 -4.46 -3.36 -25.77
CA GLY A 64 -5.58 -4.04 -25.12
C GLY A 64 -5.89 -3.58 -23.69
N GLY A 65 -5.14 -2.60 -23.17
CA GLY A 65 -5.22 -2.18 -21.77
C GLY A 65 -6.29 -1.13 -21.49
N ASP A 66 -6.72 -1.08 -20.24
CA ASP A 66 -7.63 -0.07 -19.72
C ASP A 66 -6.96 1.31 -19.65
N THR A 67 -7.72 2.36 -19.85
CA THR A 67 -7.26 3.73 -19.62
C THR A 67 -7.48 4.09 -18.16
N ILE A 68 -6.44 4.58 -17.47
CA ILE A 68 -6.61 5.15 -16.14
C ILE A 68 -7.26 6.52 -16.29
N ASP A 69 -8.45 6.69 -15.72
CA ASP A 69 -9.13 7.98 -15.69
C ASP A 69 -8.30 8.99 -14.87
N PRO A 70 -8.08 10.23 -15.34
CA PRO A 70 -7.29 11.22 -14.60
C PRO A 70 -7.81 11.54 -13.19
N GLY A 71 -9.12 11.39 -12.95
CA GLY A 71 -9.74 11.57 -11.63
C GLY A 71 -9.67 10.33 -10.74
N PHE A 72 -9.24 9.23 -11.28
CA PHE A 72 -9.27 7.93 -10.64
C PHE A 72 -8.44 7.86 -9.35
N ALA A 73 -7.19 8.32 -9.39
CA ALA A 73 -6.32 8.31 -8.21
C ALA A 73 -6.92 9.12 -7.06
N GLU A 74 -7.50 10.30 -7.36
CA GLU A 74 -8.18 11.13 -6.36
C GLU A 74 -9.41 10.45 -5.78
N ALA A 75 -10.23 9.83 -6.62
CA ALA A 75 -11.42 9.09 -6.20
C ALA A 75 -11.03 7.91 -5.30
N PHE A 76 -10.00 7.16 -5.66
CA PHE A 76 -9.49 6.06 -4.84
C PHE A 76 -8.97 6.56 -3.49
N LEU A 77 -8.12 7.58 -3.46
CA LEU A 77 -7.59 8.14 -2.21
C LEU A 77 -8.71 8.58 -1.26
N LYS A 78 -9.86 9.03 -1.78
CA LYS A 78 -11.04 9.37 -0.97
C LYS A 78 -11.63 8.17 -0.24
N THR A 79 -11.47 6.95 -0.75
CA THR A 79 -11.98 5.73 -0.11
C THR A 79 -11.13 5.24 1.06
N ILE A 80 -9.90 5.71 1.18
CA ILE A 80 -8.98 5.32 2.25
C ILE A 80 -9.28 6.14 3.50
N ASP A 81 -9.35 5.51 4.66
CA ASP A 81 -9.56 6.20 5.94
C ASP A 81 -8.24 6.53 6.64
N CYS A 82 -7.25 5.64 6.57
CA CYS A 82 -5.93 5.92 7.13
C CYS A 82 -4.83 5.15 6.41
N TYR A 83 -3.60 5.63 6.59
CA TYR A 83 -2.38 5.03 6.05
C TYR A 83 -1.49 4.47 7.15
N VAL A 84 -0.85 3.33 6.86
CA VAL A 84 0.19 2.73 7.72
C VAL A 84 1.44 2.51 6.88
N MET A 85 2.59 2.96 7.37
CA MET A 85 3.86 2.84 6.66
C MET A 85 5.05 2.66 7.60
N GLY A 86 6.15 2.15 7.08
CA GLY A 86 7.42 2.12 7.80
C GLY A 86 8.18 3.43 7.70
N SER A 87 9.20 3.59 8.56
CA SER A 87 10.04 4.79 8.62
C SER A 87 10.70 5.16 7.29
N ARG A 88 11.18 4.18 6.51
CA ARG A 88 11.82 4.44 5.21
C ARG A 88 10.84 4.98 4.17
N THR A 89 9.60 4.49 4.17
CA THR A 89 8.53 5.01 3.30
C THR A 89 8.17 6.44 3.68
N TYR A 90 8.10 6.71 4.98
CA TYR A 90 7.88 8.08 5.49
C TYR A 90 9.02 9.02 5.09
N GLU A 91 10.28 8.62 5.27
CA GLU A 91 11.45 9.42 4.84
C GLU A 91 11.46 9.69 3.33
N THR A 92 10.95 8.75 2.53
CA THR A 92 10.76 8.96 1.08
C THR A 92 9.68 10.01 0.80
N ALA A 93 8.56 9.96 1.52
CA ALA A 93 7.50 10.97 1.41
C ALA A 93 8.00 12.37 1.82
N LEU A 94 8.81 12.46 2.88
CA LEU A 94 9.46 13.73 3.28
C LEU A 94 10.39 14.27 2.18
N ARG A 95 11.15 13.41 1.50
CA ARG A 95 12.00 13.83 0.38
C ARG A 95 11.19 14.38 -0.78
N PHE A 96 10.06 13.76 -1.12
CA PHE A 96 9.17 14.24 -2.17
C PHE A 96 8.56 15.60 -1.83
N GLU A 97 8.12 15.77 -0.60
CA GLU A 97 7.62 17.07 -0.15
C GLU A 97 8.69 18.16 -0.20
N ALA A 98 9.93 17.85 0.23
CA ALA A 98 11.06 18.77 0.14
C ALA A 98 11.46 19.13 -1.32
N GLN A 99 11.15 18.25 -2.28
CA GLN A 99 11.35 18.48 -3.72
C GLN A 99 10.18 19.24 -4.38
N GLY A 100 9.15 19.61 -3.62
CA GLY A 100 7.98 20.32 -4.14
C GLY A 100 6.94 19.41 -4.81
N LEU A 101 7.07 18.08 -4.69
CA LEU A 101 6.10 17.12 -5.24
C LEU A 101 4.85 16.97 -4.34
N GLY A 102 4.88 17.56 -3.14
CA GLY A 102 3.77 17.56 -2.20
C GLY A 102 3.65 16.29 -1.36
N TRP A 103 2.68 16.33 -0.43
CA TRP A 103 2.35 15.23 0.45
C TRP A 103 1.24 14.37 -0.14
N SER A 104 1.54 13.11 -0.45
CA SER A 104 0.63 12.22 -1.21
C SER A 104 -0.55 11.67 -0.40
N TYR A 105 -0.57 11.85 0.93
CA TYR A 105 -1.55 11.21 1.82
C TYR A 105 -2.66 12.16 2.30
N GLY A 106 -2.68 13.40 1.79
CA GLY A 106 -3.69 14.42 2.14
C GLY A 106 -3.74 14.72 3.63
N ASP A 107 -4.96 14.92 4.15
CA ASP A 107 -5.21 15.24 5.56
C ASP A 107 -5.69 14.01 6.36
N LYS A 108 -5.44 12.81 5.85
CA LYS A 108 -5.87 11.59 6.54
C LYS A 108 -4.84 11.12 7.55
N PRO A 109 -5.26 10.45 8.63
CA PRO A 109 -4.36 9.86 9.61
C PRO A 109 -3.32 8.98 8.95
N THR A 110 -2.05 9.24 9.25
CA THR A 110 -0.90 8.50 8.72
C THR A 110 -0.07 7.99 9.89
N PHE A 111 -0.04 6.68 10.05
CA PHE A 111 0.67 6.01 11.12
C PHE A 111 2.02 5.49 10.62
N VAL A 112 3.09 5.94 11.24
CA VAL A 112 4.46 5.55 10.89
C VAL A 112 4.99 4.58 11.93
N LEU A 113 5.20 3.33 11.52
CA LEU A 113 5.74 2.27 12.38
C LEU A 113 7.25 2.45 12.53
N THR A 114 7.69 2.89 13.70
CA THR A 114 9.10 3.17 13.96
C THR A 114 9.40 3.30 15.45
N SER A 115 10.59 2.85 15.85
CA SER A 115 11.19 3.18 17.17
C SER A 115 12.15 4.37 17.09
N ARG A 116 12.35 4.92 15.88
CA ARG A 116 13.26 6.06 15.65
C ARG A 116 12.52 7.37 15.86
N GLU A 117 13.24 8.38 16.34
CA GLU A 117 12.78 9.75 16.32
C GLU A 117 12.88 10.32 14.90
N LEU A 118 11.75 10.75 14.34
CA LEU A 118 11.64 11.34 13.01
C LEU A 118 10.89 12.67 13.10
N PRO A 119 11.15 13.62 12.20
CA PRO A 119 10.45 14.90 12.19
C PRO A 119 8.96 14.70 11.90
N ARG A 120 8.10 15.23 12.76
CA ARG A 120 6.65 15.29 12.54
C ARG A 120 6.31 16.59 11.80
N ILE A 121 6.00 16.47 10.52
CA ILE A 121 5.75 17.65 9.67
C ILE A 121 4.28 18.03 9.56
N ARG A 122 3.36 17.14 10.01
CA ARG A 122 1.91 17.33 9.95
C ARG A 122 1.22 16.77 11.19
N ASP A 123 0.12 17.39 11.60
CA ASP A 123 -0.68 16.92 12.74
C ASP A 123 -1.35 15.57 12.48
N THR A 124 -1.57 15.23 11.21
CA THR A 124 -2.13 13.93 10.79
C THR A 124 -1.15 12.77 10.87
N VAL A 125 0.15 13.04 11.07
CA VAL A 125 1.18 12.01 11.21
C VAL A 125 1.34 11.62 12.67
N GLU A 126 1.30 10.33 12.95
CA GLU A 126 1.55 9.75 14.28
C GLU A 126 2.58 8.63 14.17
N PHE A 127 3.54 8.62 15.11
CA PHE A 127 4.54 7.57 15.22
C PHE A 127 4.07 6.50 16.19
N HIS A 128 4.20 5.24 15.79
CA HIS A 128 3.87 4.09 16.62
C HIS A 128 5.06 3.14 16.72
N SER A 129 5.36 2.69 17.95
CA SER A 129 6.30 1.62 18.25
C SER A 129 5.63 0.61 19.19
N GLY A 130 5.86 -0.67 18.98
CA GLY A 130 5.29 -1.73 19.81
C GLY A 130 4.63 -2.84 19.01
N ASP A 131 3.71 -3.55 19.64
CA ASP A 131 3.01 -4.69 19.07
C ASP A 131 2.07 -4.25 17.93
N LEU A 132 2.38 -4.68 16.71
CA LEU A 132 1.60 -4.35 15.53
C LEU A 132 0.21 -4.98 15.55
N ALA A 133 0.08 -6.21 16.07
CA ALA A 133 -1.22 -6.88 16.10
C ALA A 133 -2.17 -6.18 17.09
N GLN A 134 -1.67 -5.81 18.26
CA GLN A 134 -2.44 -5.02 19.23
C GLN A 134 -2.82 -3.65 18.63
N PHE A 135 -1.90 -2.99 17.95
CA PHE A 135 -2.16 -1.69 17.33
C PHE A 135 -3.24 -1.76 16.24
N VAL A 136 -3.13 -2.71 15.33
CA VAL A 136 -4.10 -2.87 14.24
C VAL A 136 -5.46 -3.30 14.77
N ASN A 137 -5.52 -4.37 15.59
CA ASN A 137 -6.78 -4.92 16.05
C ASN A 137 -7.44 -4.07 17.16
N GLY A 138 -6.64 -3.48 18.07
CA GLY A 138 -7.14 -2.71 19.20
C GLY A 138 -7.43 -1.24 18.89
N ARG A 139 -6.77 -0.68 17.88
CA ARG A 139 -6.92 0.75 17.59
C ARG A 139 -7.36 1.05 16.15
N LEU A 140 -6.72 0.45 15.14
CA LEU A 140 -7.02 0.84 13.76
C LEU A 140 -8.33 0.25 13.28
N ARG A 141 -8.53 -1.06 13.40
CA ARG A 141 -9.76 -1.72 12.95
C ARG A 141 -11.04 -1.19 13.61
N PRO A 142 -11.07 -0.84 14.91
CA PRO A 142 -12.26 -0.21 15.51
C PRO A 142 -12.58 1.18 14.95
N ALA A 143 -11.55 1.94 14.54
CA ALA A 143 -11.68 3.34 14.14
C ALA A 143 -11.83 3.57 12.63
N PHE A 144 -11.32 2.66 11.81
CA PHE A 144 -11.21 2.83 10.35
C PHE A 144 -11.80 1.63 9.60
N ARG A 145 -12.48 1.92 8.49
CA ARG A 145 -13.02 0.89 7.59
C ARG A 145 -11.99 0.48 6.55
N THR A 146 -11.27 1.42 5.98
CA THR A 146 -10.28 1.16 4.93
C THR A 146 -8.90 1.60 5.40
N ILE A 147 -8.07 0.61 5.70
CA ILE A 147 -6.71 0.79 6.22
C ILE A 147 -5.73 0.39 5.12
N TRP A 148 -4.92 1.32 4.65
CA TRP A 148 -3.93 1.03 3.63
C TRP A 148 -2.53 0.95 4.20
N PHE A 149 -1.94 -0.25 4.12
CA PHE A 149 -0.51 -0.46 4.34
C PHE A 149 0.25 -0.08 3.08
N VAL A 150 0.81 1.13 3.09
CA VAL A 150 1.58 1.72 1.97
C VAL A 150 2.94 1.04 1.79
N GLY A 151 3.39 0.31 2.80
CA GLY A 151 4.66 -0.41 2.78
C GLY A 151 5.72 0.21 3.72
N GLY A 152 7.08 -0.06 3.62
CA GLY A 152 7.75 -0.96 2.68
C GLY A 152 7.69 -2.44 3.04
N GLY A 153 8.53 -3.22 2.37
CA GLY A 153 8.51 -4.68 2.42
C GLY A 153 8.56 -5.29 3.82
N VAL A 154 9.30 -4.69 4.76
CA VAL A 154 9.36 -5.15 6.17
C VAL A 154 7.99 -5.07 6.84
N VAL A 155 7.31 -3.91 6.71
CA VAL A 155 6.00 -3.68 7.34
C VAL A 155 4.94 -4.56 6.70
N SER A 156 4.99 -4.73 5.38
CA SER A 156 4.08 -5.59 4.62
C SER A 156 4.25 -7.07 5.00
N ALA A 157 5.49 -7.54 5.10
CA ALA A 157 5.79 -8.90 5.53
C ALA A 157 5.32 -9.16 6.97
N GLU A 158 5.52 -8.20 7.89
CA GLU A 158 5.05 -8.32 9.28
C GLU A 158 3.52 -8.36 9.36
N CYS A 159 2.84 -7.48 8.62
CA CYS A 159 1.38 -7.49 8.52
C CYS A 159 0.84 -8.85 8.06
N LEU A 160 1.48 -9.46 7.07
CA LEU A 160 1.13 -10.81 6.58
C LEU A 160 1.45 -11.92 7.60
N ARG A 161 2.64 -11.90 8.22
CA ARG A 161 3.02 -12.89 9.24
C ARG A 161 2.05 -12.96 10.39
N LEU A 162 1.55 -11.80 10.81
CA LEU A 162 0.58 -11.65 11.91
C LEU A 162 -0.88 -11.91 11.47
N GLY A 163 -1.13 -12.20 10.19
CA GLY A 163 -2.48 -12.45 9.67
C GLY A 163 -3.39 -11.22 9.75
N LEU A 164 -2.81 -10.01 9.63
CA LEU A 164 -3.54 -8.75 9.73
C LEU A 164 -4.06 -8.24 8.39
N ALA A 165 -3.44 -8.63 7.28
CA ALA A 165 -3.87 -8.22 5.95
C ALA A 165 -5.08 -9.04 5.50
N ASP A 166 -6.07 -8.37 4.94
CA ASP A 166 -7.22 -8.98 4.28
C ASP A 166 -6.99 -9.08 2.77
N GLU A 167 -6.20 -8.16 2.21
CA GLU A 167 -5.96 -8.06 0.77
C GLU A 167 -4.53 -7.62 0.45
N VAL A 168 -4.02 -8.14 -0.68
CA VAL A 168 -2.79 -7.67 -1.32
C VAL A 168 -3.10 -7.18 -2.72
N CYS A 169 -2.83 -5.90 -2.98
CA CYS A 169 -2.82 -5.31 -4.32
C CYS A 169 -1.38 -5.16 -4.81
N TYR A 170 -1.06 -5.76 -5.93
CA TYR A 170 0.25 -5.77 -6.52
C TYR A 170 0.23 -5.15 -7.91
N SER A 171 0.65 -3.88 -8.02
CA SER A 171 0.75 -3.17 -9.30
C SER A 171 2.14 -3.39 -9.89
N ILE A 172 2.22 -4.17 -10.95
CA ILE A 172 3.48 -4.57 -11.60
C ILE A 172 3.72 -3.67 -12.81
N LEU A 173 4.83 -2.94 -12.80
CA LEU A 173 5.26 -2.13 -13.94
C LEU A 173 6.10 -2.97 -14.90
N PRO A 174 6.06 -2.66 -16.22
CA PRO A 174 6.76 -3.41 -17.27
C PRO A 174 8.26 -3.07 -17.29
N ILE A 175 8.95 -3.26 -16.17
CA ILE A 175 10.37 -2.99 -16.00
C ILE A 175 11.04 -4.00 -15.08
N LEU A 176 12.30 -4.31 -15.36
CA LEU A 176 13.21 -5.03 -14.48
C LEU A 176 14.27 -4.05 -13.98
N ILE A 177 14.45 -3.95 -12.65
CA ILE A 177 15.46 -3.06 -12.07
C ILE A 177 16.69 -3.80 -11.51
N GLY A 178 16.63 -5.15 -11.51
CA GLY A 178 17.75 -6.05 -11.21
C GLY A 178 18.04 -6.23 -9.72
N ASP A 179 17.90 -5.19 -8.92
CA ASP A 179 18.14 -5.22 -7.46
C ASP A 179 17.49 -4.00 -6.79
N GLY A 180 17.05 -4.16 -5.55
CA GLY A 180 16.33 -3.09 -4.86
C GLY A 180 15.76 -3.50 -3.51
N ILE A 181 14.77 -2.74 -3.05
CA ILE A 181 13.97 -3.03 -1.85
C ILE A 181 12.82 -3.94 -2.30
N PRO A 182 12.70 -5.17 -1.77
CA PRO A 182 11.68 -6.10 -2.23
C PRO A 182 10.28 -5.66 -1.78
N PHE A 183 9.25 -6.07 -2.54
CA PHE A 183 7.84 -5.87 -2.17
C PHE A 183 7.52 -6.59 -0.86
N PHE A 184 7.96 -7.82 -0.72
CA PHE A 184 7.90 -8.58 0.52
C PHE A 184 9.31 -8.92 0.99
N GLU A 185 9.58 -8.62 2.26
CA GLU A 185 10.70 -9.24 2.97
C GLU A 185 10.40 -10.72 3.22
N LYS A 186 11.42 -11.44 3.69
CA LYS A 186 11.31 -12.88 3.92
C LYS A 186 10.11 -13.21 4.82
N LEU A 187 9.23 -14.07 4.32
CA LEU A 187 8.18 -14.71 5.08
C LEU A 187 8.72 -16.03 5.66
N ASP A 188 8.21 -16.43 6.81
CA ASP A 188 8.60 -17.65 7.54
C ASP A 188 7.71 -18.85 7.23
N ARG A 189 6.63 -18.64 6.48
CA ARG A 189 5.65 -19.65 6.08
C ARG A 189 4.98 -19.28 4.77
N ASP A 190 4.32 -20.27 4.16
CA ASP A 190 3.44 -20.03 3.03
C ASP A 190 2.15 -19.31 3.49
N ILE A 191 1.68 -18.39 2.68
CA ILE A 191 0.42 -17.66 2.88
C ILE A 191 -0.43 -17.89 1.64
N ALA A 192 -1.56 -18.56 1.81
CA ALA A 192 -2.46 -18.82 0.71
C ALA A 192 -3.20 -17.54 0.29
N LEU A 193 -3.28 -17.33 -1.03
CA LEU A 193 -3.95 -16.19 -1.62
C LEU A 193 -5.04 -16.67 -2.58
N HIS A 194 -6.10 -15.88 -2.71
CA HIS A 194 -7.15 -16.07 -3.71
C HIS A 194 -7.13 -14.91 -4.69
N LEU A 195 -6.96 -15.20 -5.98
CA LEU A 195 -7.02 -14.17 -7.01
C LEU A 195 -8.45 -13.64 -7.13
N ALA A 196 -8.64 -12.38 -6.79
CA ALA A 196 -9.92 -11.68 -6.85
C ALA A 196 -10.08 -10.88 -8.15
N GLU A 197 -9.01 -10.24 -8.63
CA GLU A 197 -9.07 -9.40 -9.83
C GLU A 197 -7.72 -9.30 -10.53
N VAL A 198 -7.76 -9.17 -11.86
CA VAL A 198 -6.60 -8.85 -12.71
C VAL A 198 -6.99 -7.71 -13.63
N LYS A 199 -6.18 -6.66 -13.68
CA LYS A 199 -6.34 -5.54 -14.63
C LYS A 199 -5.04 -5.30 -15.38
N ALA A 200 -5.16 -5.03 -16.67
CA ALA A 200 -4.04 -4.60 -17.49
C ALA A 200 -4.32 -3.19 -18.03
N TYR A 201 -3.34 -2.33 -17.94
CA TYR A 201 -3.48 -0.93 -18.34
C TYR A 201 -2.71 -0.60 -19.59
N LYS A 202 -3.14 0.46 -20.30
CA LYS A 202 -2.44 0.96 -21.49
C LYS A 202 -0.98 1.28 -21.25
N SER A 203 -0.60 1.66 -20.04
CA SER A 203 0.79 1.88 -19.66
C SER A 203 1.64 0.61 -19.56
N GLY A 204 1.09 -0.57 -19.90
CA GLY A 204 1.76 -1.86 -19.72
C GLY A 204 1.74 -2.37 -18.26
N MET A 205 1.22 -1.58 -17.32
CA MET A 205 1.08 -2.01 -15.93
C MET A 205 0.03 -3.10 -15.81
N VAL A 206 0.29 -4.10 -14.96
CA VAL A 206 -0.67 -5.11 -14.55
C VAL A 206 -0.93 -4.99 -13.04
N GLU A 207 -2.18 -4.92 -12.66
CA GLU A 207 -2.59 -4.99 -11.26
C GLU A 207 -3.21 -6.34 -10.95
N LEU A 208 -2.70 -6.94 -9.87
CA LEU A 208 -3.21 -8.18 -9.31
C LEU A 208 -3.77 -7.89 -7.92
N ARG A 209 -5.01 -8.29 -7.69
CA ARG A 209 -5.66 -8.19 -6.39
C ARG A 209 -5.94 -9.58 -5.84
N TYR A 210 -5.39 -9.84 -4.66
CA TYR A 210 -5.52 -11.10 -3.97
C TYR A 210 -6.14 -10.92 -2.59
N GLU A 211 -7.13 -11.75 -2.26
CA GLU A 211 -7.61 -11.93 -0.89
C GLU A 211 -6.65 -12.84 -0.12
N VAL A 212 -6.29 -12.46 1.10
CA VAL A 212 -5.48 -13.29 1.99
C VAL A 212 -6.37 -14.34 2.64
N ARG A 213 -6.05 -15.62 2.42
CA ARG A 213 -6.77 -16.72 3.06
C ARG A 213 -6.13 -17.05 4.41
N GLY A 214 -6.94 -17.03 5.45
CA GLY A 214 -6.54 -17.39 6.81
C GLY A 214 -6.53 -18.90 7.05
#